data_6d4b548c3677c59b5ffa10504c3a7a54
#
_entry.id   6d4b548c3677c59b5ffa10504c3a7a54
#
_cell.length_a   1.000
_cell.length_b   1.000
_cell.length_c   1.000
_cell.angle_alpha   90.00
_cell.angle_beta   90.00
_cell.angle_gamma   90.00
#
_symmetry.space_group_name_H-M   'P 1'
#
loop_
_entity.id
_entity.type
_entity.pdbx_description
1 polymer ?
#
loop_
_entity_poly.entity_id
_entity_poly.type
_entity_poly.pdbx_seq_one_letter_code
_entity_poly.pdbx_strand_id
1 'polypeptide(L)' 'MRFAIIAPDIPTKRWKENFEKIAPKIPLLIGENTDTPEDVVCAMVWKQPIGSLVKFKNLKLIFS' A
#
# COMPACT_ATOMS: atom_id res chain seq x y z
N MET A 1 -2.99 11.75 -1.32
CA MET A 1 -3.38 10.42 -1.80
C MET A 1 -2.16 9.53 -1.86
N ARG A 2 -2.27 8.34 -1.34
CA ARG A 2 -1.15 7.42 -1.25
C ARG A 2 -1.59 6.00 -1.56
N PHE A 3 -0.72 5.23 -2.22
CA PHE A 3 -0.95 3.83 -2.53
C PHE A 3 -0.08 2.97 -1.62
N ALA A 4 -0.66 1.94 -0.98
CA ALA A 4 0.08 1.04 -0.12
C ALA A 4 0.17 -0.36 -0.74
N ILE A 5 1.32 -1.02 -0.55
CA ILE A 5 1.51 -2.43 -0.90
C ILE A 5 1.83 -3.17 0.40
N ILE A 6 0.96 -4.07 0.81
CA ILE A 6 1.11 -4.85 2.03
C ILE A 6 1.18 -6.33 1.66
N ALA A 7 2.40 -6.86 1.56
CA ALA A 7 2.65 -8.23 1.17
C ALA A 7 3.90 -8.74 1.90
N PRO A 8 3.78 -9.06 3.20
CA PRO A 8 4.93 -9.36 4.04
C PRO A 8 5.76 -10.55 3.59
N ASP A 9 5.15 -11.53 2.91
CA ASP A 9 5.83 -12.75 2.50
C ASP A 9 6.36 -12.71 1.06
N ILE A 10 6.18 -11.58 0.37
CA ILE A 10 6.54 -11.47 -1.05
C ILE A 10 7.53 -10.33 -1.24
N PRO A 11 8.62 -10.52 -2.01
CA PRO A 11 9.51 -9.42 -2.37
C PRO A 11 8.74 -8.33 -3.13
N THR A 12 8.71 -7.13 -2.60
CA THR A 12 7.93 -6.02 -3.18
C THR A 12 8.76 -5.06 -4.03
N LYS A 13 10.08 -5.27 -4.09
CA LYS A 13 10.97 -4.37 -4.82
C LYS A 13 10.56 -4.20 -6.28
N ARG A 14 10.23 -5.30 -6.94
CA ARG A 14 9.83 -5.28 -8.35
C ARG A 14 8.51 -4.55 -8.56
N TRP A 15 7.57 -4.76 -7.66
CA TRP A 15 6.28 -4.06 -7.69
C TRP A 15 6.47 -2.57 -7.49
N LYS A 16 7.34 -2.20 -6.56
CA LYS A 16 7.66 -0.80 -6.31
C LYS A 16 8.26 -0.15 -7.56
N GLU A 17 9.24 -0.81 -8.19
CA GLU A 17 9.87 -0.29 -9.39
C GLU A 17 8.88 -0.11 -10.53
N ASN A 18 8.02 -1.11 -10.76
CA ASN A 18 7.00 -1.05 -11.80
C ASN A 18 5.98 0.05 -11.53
N PHE A 19 5.55 0.19 -10.29
CA PHE A 19 4.61 1.23 -9.90
C PHE A 19 5.19 2.62 -10.13
N GLU A 20 6.45 2.81 -9.77
CA GLU A 20 7.12 4.10 -9.95
C GLU A 20 7.28 4.48 -11.42
N LYS A 21 7.40 3.48 -12.30
CA LYS A 21 7.45 3.73 -13.74
C LYS A 21 6.09 4.17 -14.30
N ILE A 22 5.02 3.57 -13.80
CA ILE A 22 3.67 3.80 -14.30
C ILE A 22 3.07 5.07 -13.70
N ALA A 23 3.29 5.28 -12.41
CA ALA A 23 2.69 6.38 -11.67
C ALA A 23 3.73 7.08 -10.79
N PRO A 24 4.71 7.76 -11.38
CA PRO A 24 5.81 8.35 -10.62
C PRO A 24 5.39 9.48 -9.68
N LYS A 25 4.21 10.06 -9.90
CA LYS A 25 3.73 11.16 -9.08
C LYS A 25 2.90 10.72 -7.88
N ILE A 26 2.57 9.43 -7.79
CA ILE A 26 1.77 8.92 -6.68
C ILE A 26 2.70 8.35 -5.61
N PRO A 27 2.67 8.88 -4.38
CA PRO A 27 3.50 8.34 -3.31
C PRO A 27 3.14 6.89 -2.99
N LEU A 28 4.15 6.06 -2.83
CA LEU A 28 3.98 4.64 -2.54
C LEU A 28 4.48 4.33 -1.13
N LEU A 29 3.68 3.58 -0.39
CA LEU A 29 4.04 3.05 0.92
C LEU A 29 4.21 1.54 0.81
N ILE A 30 5.37 1.02 1.23
CA ILE A 30 5.59 -0.42 1.33
C ILE A 30 5.40 -0.83 2.78
N GLY A 31 4.44 -1.74 3.01
CA GLY A 31 4.07 -2.14 4.36
C GLY A 31 2.93 -1.28 4.90
N GLU A 32 2.70 -1.37 6.20
CA GLU A 32 1.57 -0.69 6.84
C GLU A 32 1.98 0.43 7.78
N ASN A 33 3.29 0.63 8.00
CA ASN A 33 3.79 1.62 8.94
C ASN A 33 3.89 2.99 8.30
N THR A 34 3.12 3.92 8.80
CA THR A 34 3.13 5.30 8.31
C THR A 34 2.63 6.23 9.40
N ASP A 35 3.14 7.46 9.40
CA ASP A 35 2.67 8.52 10.30
C ASP A 35 1.40 9.20 9.77
N THR A 36 1.04 8.93 8.53
CA THR A 36 -0.12 9.56 7.88
C THR A 36 -1.04 8.51 7.26
N PRO A 37 -1.64 7.63 8.09
CA PRO A 37 -2.52 6.57 7.55
C PRO A 37 -3.75 7.11 6.82
N GLU A 38 -4.18 8.31 7.13
CA GLU A 38 -5.31 8.96 6.46
C GLU A 38 -5.04 9.29 5.00
N ASP A 39 -3.78 9.32 4.57
CA ASP A 39 -3.42 9.58 3.19
C ASP A 39 -3.56 8.36 2.28
N VAL A 40 -3.67 7.17 2.87
CA VAL A 40 -3.75 5.92 2.10
C VAL A 40 -5.19 5.72 1.62
N VAL A 41 -5.38 5.74 0.31
CA VAL A 41 -6.70 5.56 -0.31
C VAL A 41 -6.82 4.28 -1.12
N CYS A 42 -5.71 3.67 -1.49
CA CYS A 42 -5.66 2.40 -2.23
C CYS A 42 -4.64 1.47 -1.59
N ALA A 43 -4.92 0.19 -1.59
CA ALA A 43 -3.96 -0.82 -1.12
C ALA A 43 -3.99 -2.05 -1.99
N MET A 44 -2.81 -2.59 -2.28
CA MET A 44 -2.65 -3.93 -2.84
C MET A 44 -2.17 -4.81 -1.70
N VAL A 45 -2.88 -5.90 -1.42
CA VAL A 45 -2.62 -6.72 -0.26
C VAL A 45 -2.46 -8.19 -0.65
N TRP A 46 -1.60 -8.90 0.06
CA TRP A 46 -1.41 -10.32 -0.08
C TRP A 46 -0.98 -10.90 1.27
N LYS A 47 -1.81 -11.75 1.85
CA LYS A 47 -1.55 -12.36 3.17
C LYS A 47 -1.22 -11.31 4.24
N GLN A 48 -1.91 -10.18 4.20
CA GLN A 48 -1.70 -9.12 5.16
C GLN A 48 -2.07 -9.57 6.58
N PRO A 49 -1.42 -9.04 7.61
CA PRO A 49 -1.79 -9.33 8.99
C PRO A 49 -3.23 -8.91 9.29
N ILE A 50 -3.89 -9.65 10.18
CA ILE A 50 -5.25 -9.33 10.60
C ILE A 50 -5.27 -7.92 11.20
N GLY A 51 -6.21 -7.10 10.74
CA GLY A 51 -6.36 -5.73 11.23
C GLY A 51 -5.39 -4.71 10.65
N SER A 52 -4.52 -5.11 9.69
CA SER A 52 -3.52 -4.21 9.12
C SER A 52 -4.13 -3.03 8.36
N LEU A 53 -5.36 -3.18 7.85
CA LEU A 53 -6.01 -2.13 7.07
C LEU A 53 -6.90 -1.21 7.90
N VAL A 54 -7.14 -1.53 9.16
CA VAL A 54 -8.07 -0.79 10.02
C VAL A 54 -7.64 0.67 10.20
N LYS A 55 -6.33 0.92 10.27
CA LYS A 55 -5.81 2.27 10.47
C LYS A 55 -6.02 3.20 9.26
N PHE A 56 -6.25 2.63 8.09
CA PHE A 56 -6.42 3.41 6.86
C PHE A 56 -7.88 3.82 6.68
N LYS A 57 -8.29 4.82 7.42
CA LYS A 57 -9.70 5.25 7.50
C LYS A 57 -10.27 5.75 6.18
N ASN A 58 -9.41 6.24 5.30
CA ASN A 58 -9.83 6.79 4.00
C ASN A 58 -9.62 5.81 2.85
N LEU A 59 -9.32 4.55 3.18
CA LEU A 59 -9.09 3.52 2.17
C LEU A 59 -10.38 3.26 1.39
N LYS A 60 -10.29 3.38 0.06
CA LYS A 60 -11.44 3.23 -0.84
C LYS A 60 -11.35 2.02 -1.75
N LEU A 61 -10.13 1.59 -2.09
CA LEU A 61 -9.91 0.48 -3.01
C LEU A 61 -8.92 -0.51 -2.41
N ILE A 62 -9.24 -1.79 -2.49
CA ILE A 62 -8.37 -2.87 -2.04
C ILE A 62 -8.25 -3.87 -3.17
N PHE A 63 -7.01 -4.22 -3.53
CA PHE A 63 -6.71 -5.25 -4.51
C PHE A 63 -6.02 -6.43 -3.83
N SER A 64 -6.39 -7.62 -4.22
CA SER A 64 -5.73 -8.82 -3.70
C SER A 64 -5.34 -9.79 -4.81
#